data_a1e1827a31ce10955d5933f4711700d5
#
_entry.id   a1e1827a31ce10955d5933f4711700d5
#
_cell.length_a   1.000
_cell.length_b   1.000
_cell.length_c   1.000
_cell.angle_alpha   90.00
_cell.angle_beta   90.00
_cell.angle_gamma   90.00
#
_symmetry.space_group_name_H-M   'P 1'
#
loop_
_entity.id
_entity.type
_entity.pdbx_description
1 polymer ?
#
loop_
_entity_poly.entity_id
_entity_poly.type
_entity_poly.pdbx_seq_one_letter_code
_entity_poly.pdbx_strand_id
1 'polypeptide(L)'
;VSRPLAELIARLDALGLLAARPELQGTLPIGRVVMDSRRVEPGVLFAAVPGQHADGHDHAAEAAAHGAVALLVERPLPAIALPQVVVTAARPALAVAAAWAAGDPATQLGVVGITGTDGKTTTAWLTRSVLEAAGEPTGLIGTIDVIAGGRSAGNAARTTTPEAPELQEHLAAMLAGGDRWAVIEATSHGLAQDRCGAIPWDVVIHTNITSEHLEFHGTLAAYRAAKRRLFEWPGAAGLPTTKRWGRHAIVNRDDGAADELAAAASAAGARVIGYGSDPGCEVVALAIRDLPGGMRVRVRTPRWEDEVEIRLAGRFNVWNALAAISAGEALALDPGAIRRGIAGLRAVPGRMERIDAGQPFGVIVDYAHTAESLATVLDGLAAEAAANGGALIACFGSAGDRDRTKRPVMGAVAARRCRAVVLTDEDARSEDPEAILAEIAAGAESAGMRRGDGLHLVPDRRQAIATAFRIARPGEIVLLAGKGHERSIEVAGERIPWDEAAVAREELAALGWGAGPAR
;
A
#
# COMPACT_ATOMS: atom_id res chain seq x y z
N VAL A 1 -11.73 -12.87 -23.29
CA VAL A 1 -12.89 -13.59 -23.85
C VAL A 1 -14.13 -12.76 -23.55
N SER A 2 -14.92 -12.41 -24.60
CA SER A 2 -16.16 -11.64 -24.39
C SER A 2 -17.26 -12.52 -23.77
N ARG A 3 -18.08 -11.93 -22.89
CA ARG A 3 -19.19 -12.59 -22.18
C ARG A 3 -20.53 -11.90 -22.47
N PRO A 4 -21.66 -12.63 -22.51
CA PRO A 4 -22.97 -12.03 -22.77
C PRO A 4 -23.42 -11.08 -21.65
N LEU A 5 -23.85 -9.86 -21.97
CA LEU A 5 -24.34 -8.88 -20.99
C LEU A 5 -25.49 -9.43 -20.12
N ALA A 6 -26.28 -10.34 -20.66
CA ALA A 6 -27.38 -10.99 -19.94
C ALA A 6 -26.91 -11.75 -18.68
N GLU A 7 -25.68 -12.32 -18.68
CA GLU A 7 -25.11 -12.99 -17.52
C GLU A 7 -24.79 -11.98 -16.40
N LEU A 8 -24.24 -10.82 -16.76
CA LEU A 8 -23.98 -9.75 -15.79
C LEU A 8 -25.28 -9.23 -15.18
N ILE A 9 -26.30 -9.00 -16.00
CA ILE A 9 -27.63 -8.53 -15.54
C ILE A 9 -28.22 -9.52 -14.54
N ALA A 10 -28.20 -10.82 -14.84
CA ALA A 10 -28.70 -11.86 -13.95
C ALA A 10 -27.92 -11.89 -12.62
N ARG A 11 -26.59 -11.67 -12.67
CA ARG A 11 -25.75 -11.63 -11.49
C ARG A 11 -26.00 -10.39 -10.61
N LEU A 12 -26.16 -9.21 -11.23
CA LEU A 12 -26.50 -7.98 -10.51
C LEU A 12 -27.88 -8.06 -9.85
N ASP A 13 -28.84 -8.69 -10.54
CA ASP A 13 -30.19 -8.93 -10.01
C ASP A 13 -30.15 -9.85 -8.79
N ALA A 14 -29.43 -10.96 -8.88
CA ALA A 14 -29.26 -11.91 -7.76
C ALA A 14 -28.60 -11.29 -6.52
N LEU A 15 -27.78 -10.24 -6.71
CA LEU A 15 -27.12 -9.48 -5.66
C LEU A 15 -27.93 -8.27 -5.16
N GLY A 16 -29.12 -8.01 -5.73
CA GLY A 16 -29.94 -6.85 -5.38
C GLY A 16 -29.36 -5.50 -5.83
N LEU A 17 -28.43 -5.53 -6.79
CA LEU A 17 -27.77 -4.34 -7.31
C LEU A 17 -28.46 -3.80 -8.58
N LEU A 18 -29.41 -4.52 -9.16
CA LEU A 18 -30.14 -4.11 -10.35
C LEU A 18 -31.37 -3.29 -9.96
N ALA A 19 -31.48 -2.07 -10.48
CA ALA A 19 -32.67 -1.21 -10.30
C ALA A 19 -33.67 -1.37 -11.46
N ALA A 20 -33.19 -1.52 -12.72
CA ALA A 20 -34.04 -1.81 -13.89
C ALA A 20 -33.27 -2.64 -14.92
N ARG A 21 -33.97 -3.56 -15.56
CA ARG A 21 -33.42 -4.38 -16.62
C ARG A 21 -33.49 -3.66 -17.95
N PRO A 22 -32.40 -3.64 -18.76
CA PRO A 22 -32.49 -3.16 -20.13
C PRO A 22 -33.23 -4.16 -21.05
N GLU A 23 -33.90 -3.65 -22.06
CA GLU A 23 -34.34 -4.48 -23.16
C GLU A 23 -33.14 -4.81 -24.06
N LEU A 24 -32.80 -6.09 -24.17
CA LEU A 24 -31.72 -6.57 -25.04
C LEU A 24 -32.28 -7.16 -26.32
N GLN A 25 -31.82 -6.63 -27.45
CA GLN A 25 -32.11 -7.23 -28.77
C GLN A 25 -30.99 -8.24 -29.10
N GLY A 26 -31.17 -9.49 -28.66
CA GLY A 26 -30.22 -10.57 -28.91
C GLY A 26 -29.06 -10.62 -27.90
N THR A 27 -28.01 -11.33 -28.26
CA THR A 27 -26.81 -11.48 -27.42
C THR A 27 -25.87 -10.30 -27.62
N LEU A 28 -25.57 -9.56 -26.54
CA LEU A 28 -24.61 -8.46 -26.58
C LEU A 28 -23.32 -8.89 -25.83
N PRO A 29 -22.22 -9.19 -26.56
CA PRO A 29 -20.97 -9.58 -25.96
C PRO A 29 -20.22 -8.37 -25.41
N ILE A 30 -19.74 -8.48 -24.19
CA ILE A 30 -18.88 -7.48 -23.51
C ILE A 30 -17.47 -8.04 -23.37
N GLY A 31 -16.49 -7.33 -23.92
CA GLY A 31 -15.08 -7.71 -23.83
C GLY A 31 -14.39 -7.22 -22.58
N ARG A 32 -14.79 -6.04 -22.09
CA ARG A 32 -14.13 -5.34 -20.98
C ARG A 32 -15.10 -4.37 -20.30
N VAL A 33 -14.80 -4.00 -19.06
CA VAL A 33 -15.51 -2.94 -18.32
C VAL A 33 -14.54 -1.80 -18.05
N VAL A 34 -14.94 -0.57 -18.33
CA VAL A 34 -14.14 0.64 -18.09
C VAL A 34 -14.99 1.73 -17.42
N MET A 35 -14.35 2.60 -16.65
CA MET A 35 -14.99 3.75 -16.00
C MET A 35 -14.41 5.11 -16.45
N ASP A 36 -13.36 5.11 -17.23
CA ASP A 36 -12.75 6.30 -17.83
C ASP A 36 -13.14 6.37 -19.31
N SER A 37 -13.88 7.43 -19.72
CA SER A 37 -14.36 7.61 -21.10
C SER A 37 -13.23 7.66 -22.13
N ARG A 38 -12.04 8.11 -21.73
CA ARG A 38 -10.84 8.20 -22.56
C ARG A 38 -10.21 6.82 -22.87
N ARG A 39 -10.58 5.79 -22.10
CA ARG A 39 -10.11 4.40 -22.25
C ARG A 39 -11.15 3.49 -22.91
N VAL A 40 -12.23 4.10 -23.43
CA VAL A 40 -13.28 3.35 -24.12
C VAL A 40 -12.79 2.90 -25.49
N GLU A 41 -13.00 1.63 -25.78
CA GLU A 41 -12.73 0.96 -27.05
C GLU A 41 -14.01 0.22 -27.51
N PRO A 42 -14.12 -0.16 -28.81
CA PRO A 42 -15.29 -0.91 -29.29
C PRO A 42 -15.50 -2.21 -28.49
N GLY A 43 -16.76 -2.46 -28.11
CA GLY A 43 -17.13 -3.69 -27.39
C GLY A 43 -17.04 -3.65 -25.87
N VAL A 44 -16.81 -2.48 -25.27
CA VAL A 44 -16.74 -2.32 -23.80
C VAL A 44 -18.09 -1.94 -23.20
N LEU A 45 -18.28 -2.29 -21.93
CA LEU A 45 -19.28 -1.72 -21.03
C LEU A 45 -18.67 -0.51 -20.32
N PHE A 46 -19.24 0.68 -20.53
CA PHE A 46 -18.84 1.87 -19.79
C PHE A 46 -19.65 2.01 -18.50
N ALA A 47 -18.98 2.09 -17.36
CA ALA A 47 -19.59 2.32 -16.05
C ALA A 47 -19.53 3.81 -15.68
N ALA A 48 -20.67 4.46 -15.66
CA ALA A 48 -20.80 5.86 -15.25
C ALA A 48 -20.86 5.95 -13.72
N VAL A 49 -19.70 6.18 -13.10
CA VAL A 49 -19.56 6.24 -11.64
C VAL A 49 -19.55 7.69 -11.17
N PRO A 50 -20.42 8.08 -10.24
CA PRO A 50 -20.32 9.39 -9.58
C PRO A 50 -19.00 9.50 -8.80
N GLY A 51 -18.21 10.53 -9.12
CA GLY A 51 -16.95 10.87 -8.44
C GLY A 51 -17.09 12.09 -7.52
N GLN A 52 -16.02 12.43 -6.79
CA GLN A 52 -16.00 13.61 -5.92
C GLN A 52 -15.96 14.94 -6.69
N HIS A 53 -15.38 14.95 -7.89
CA HIS A 53 -15.17 16.16 -8.69
C HIS A 53 -15.87 16.13 -10.04
N ALA A 54 -16.27 14.97 -10.53
CA ALA A 54 -16.96 14.78 -11.81
C ALA A 54 -17.95 13.62 -11.71
N ASP A 55 -19.06 13.70 -12.41
CA ASP A 55 -20.04 12.62 -12.53
C ASP A 55 -19.76 11.85 -13.82
N GLY A 56 -19.49 10.55 -13.71
CA GLY A 56 -19.27 9.67 -14.88
C GLY A 56 -20.44 9.67 -15.87
N HIS A 57 -21.67 9.98 -15.41
CA HIS A 57 -22.84 10.07 -16.29
C HIS A 57 -22.68 11.18 -17.33
N ASP A 58 -21.97 12.27 -17.02
CA ASP A 58 -21.75 13.40 -17.94
C ASP A 58 -20.82 13.00 -19.10
N HIS A 59 -20.04 11.94 -18.94
CA HIS A 59 -19.14 11.37 -19.96
C HIS A 59 -19.74 10.21 -20.75
N ALA A 60 -20.99 9.81 -20.50
CA ALA A 60 -21.61 8.65 -21.12
C ALA A 60 -21.83 8.84 -22.66
N ALA A 61 -22.11 10.07 -23.11
CA ALA A 61 -22.24 10.38 -24.53
C ALA A 61 -20.89 10.25 -25.27
N GLU A 62 -19.82 10.72 -24.66
CA GLU A 62 -18.44 10.56 -25.16
C GLU A 62 -18.06 9.08 -25.24
N ALA A 63 -18.35 8.30 -24.18
CA ALA A 63 -18.12 6.86 -24.15
C ALA A 63 -18.88 6.13 -25.28
N ALA A 64 -20.13 6.49 -25.52
CA ALA A 64 -20.92 5.94 -26.63
C ALA A 64 -20.29 6.27 -27.99
N ALA A 65 -19.81 7.50 -28.19
CA ALA A 65 -19.13 7.92 -29.41
C ALA A 65 -17.79 7.20 -29.63
N HIS A 66 -17.08 6.82 -28.56
CA HIS A 66 -15.84 6.05 -28.63
C HIS A 66 -16.04 4.53 -28.79
N GLY A 67 -17.29 4.04 -28.81
CA GLY A 67 -17.59 2.64 -29.13
C GLY A 67 -18.01 1.76 -27.95
N ALA A 68 -18.41 2.36 -26.82
CA ALA A 68 -19.10 1.61 -25.79
C ALA A 68 -20.38 0.97 -26.38
N VAL A 69 -20.64 -0.28 -26.03
CA VAL A 69 -21.81 -1.03 -26.56
C VAL A 69 -22.95 -1.13 -25.54
N ALA A 70 -22.66 -0.82 -24.26
CA ALA A 70 -23.66 -0.72 -23.20
C ALA A 70 -23.14 0.23 -22.09
N LEU A 71 -24.06 0.71 -21.26
CA LEU A 71 -23.78 1.56 -20.12
C LEU A 71 -24.23 0.88 -18.82
N LEU A 72 -23.46 1.06 -17.72
CA LEU A 72 -23.87 0.79 -16.36
C LEU A 72 -24.04 2.15 -15.68
N VAL A 73 -25.25 2.45 -15.21
CA VAL A 73 -25.65 3.79 -14.76
C VAL A 73 -26.52 3.71 -13.49
N GLU A 74 -26.50 4.75 -12.65
CA GLU A 74 -27.44 4.85 -11.51
C GLU A 74 -28.78 5.48 -11.89
N ARG A 75 -28.83 6.22 -12.99
CA ARG A 75 -30.04 6.86 -13.54
C ARG A 75 -30.10 6.69 -15.06
N PRO A 76 -31.29 6.52 -15.63
CA PRO A 76 -31.46 6.44 -17.08
C PRO A 76 -30.95 7.71 -17.79
N LEU A 77 -30.34 7.55 -18.94
CA LEU A 77 -29.86 8.60 -19.85
C LEU A 77 -30.62 8.53 -21.17
N PRO A 78 -31.84 9.13 -21.26
CA PRO A 78 -32.74 8.95 -22.42
C PRO A 78 -32.18 9.44 -23.77
N ALA A 79 -31.17 10.35 -23.72
CA ALA A 79 -30.50 10.85 -24.92
C ALA A 79 -29.52 9.85 -25.56
N ILE A 80 -29.22 8.73 -24.91
CA ILE A 80 -28.25 7.73 -25.38
C ILE A 80 -28.98 6.45 -25.72
N ALA A 81 -28.88 6.04 -26.98
CA ALA A 81 -29.60 4.87 -27.51
C ALA A 81 -28.96 3.50 -27.19
N LEU A 82 -27.92 3.45 -26.38
CA LEU A 82 -27.29 2.20 -25.96
C LEU A 82 -28.12 1.49 -24.87
N PRO A 83 -28.04 0.15 -24.77
CA PRO A 83 -28.56 -0.59 -23.63
C PRO A 83 -27.97 -0.07 -22.31
N GLN A 84 -28.83 0.20 -21.32
CA GLN A 84 -28.44 0.77 -20.02
C GLN A 84 -28.82 -0.18 -18.90
N VAL A 85 -27.80 -0.72 -18.21
CA VAL A 85 -27.98 -1.49 -16.98
C VAL A 85 -28.11 -0.48 -15.83
N VAL A 86 -29.35 -0.26 -15.38
CA VAL A 86 -29.62 0.70 -14.30
C VAL A 86 -29.43 -0.01 -12.96
N VAL A 87 -28.52 0.50 -12.14
CA VAL A 87 -28.12 -0.11 -10.87
C VAL A 87 -28.45 0.78 -9.68
N THR A 88 -28.58 0.18 -8.50
CA THR A 88 -28.87 0.88 -7.25
C THR A 88 -27.65 1.65 -6.70
N ALA A 89 -26.43 1.18 -7.03
CA ALA A 89 -25.17 1.82 -6.67
C ALA A 89 -24.08 1.42 -7.69
N ALA A 90 -23.48 2.41 -8.34
CA ALA A 90 -22.53 2.18 -9.44
C ALA A 90 -21.23 1.50 -8.99
N ARG A 91 -20.68 1.86 -7.83
CA ARG A 91 -19.39 1.31 -7.37
C ARG A 91 -19.44 -0.18 -7.03
N PRO A 92 -20.37 -0.68 -6.21
CA PRO A 92 -20.54 -2.14 -6.01
C PRO A 92 -20.84 -2.88 -7.31
N ALA A 93 -21.70 -2.32 -8.17
CA ALA A 93 -22.03 -2.92 -9.46
C ALA A 93 -20.83 -2.97 -10.41
N LEU A 94 -19.98 -1.93 -10.43
CA LEU A 94 -18.72 -1.89 -11.17
C LEU A 94 -17.77 -3.00 -10.72
N ALA A 95 -17.60 -3.20 -9.39
CA ALA A 95 -16.74 -4.26 -8.86
C ALA A 95 -17.19 -5.65 -9.33
N VAL A 96 -18.52 -5.91 -9.30
CA VAL A 96 -19.12 -7.16 -9.80
C VAL A 96 -18.93 -7.30 -11.31
N ALA A 97 -19.18 -6.23 -12.07
CA ALA A 97 -19.03 -6.22 -13.52
C ALA A 97 -17.57 -6.44 -13.95
N ALA A 98 -16.63 -5.83 -13.26
CA ALA A 98 -15.20 -5.98 -13.51
C ALA A 98 -14.73 -7.43 -13.26
N ALA A 99 -15.12 -8.01 -12.11
CA ALA A 99 -14.80 -9.40 -11.81
C ALA A 99 -15.40 -10.36 -12.84
N TRP A 100 -16.68 -10.17 -13.18
CA TRP A 100 -17.34 -10.95 -14.22
C TRP A 100 -16.62 -10.84 -15.56
N ALA A 101 -16.31 -9.66 -16.04
CA ALA A 101 -15.64 -9.47 -17.33
C ALA A 101 -14.24 -10.09 -17.36
N ALA A 102 -13.51 -10.06 -16.25
CA ALA A 102 -12.20 -10.67 -16.11
C ALA A 102 -12.24 -12.21 -15.92
N GLY A 103 -13.41 -12.83 -15.85
CA GLY A 103 -13.57 -14.28 -15.65
C GLY A 103 -13.47 -14.73 -14.19
N ASP A 104 -13.76 -13.85 -13.25
CA ASP A 104 -13.75 -14.10 -11.81
C ASP A 104 -12.42 -14.68 -11.27
N PRO A 105 -11.25 -14.10 -11.59
CA PRO A 105 -9.95 -14.70 -11.30
C PRO A 105 -9.72 -14.92 -9.80
N ALA A 106 -10.26 -14.03 -8.95
CA ALA A 106 -10.16 -14.15 -7.51
C ALA A 106 -10.87 -15.40 -6.93
N THR A 107 -11.74 -16.07 -7.67
CA THR A 107 -12.38 -17.33 -7.24
C THR A 107 -11.46 -18.54 -7.40
N GLN A 108 -10.37 -18.40 -8.14
CA GLN A 108 -9.40 -19.46 -8.43
C GLN A 108 -8.06 -19.23 -7.70
N LEU A 109 -7.76 -17.97 -7.35
CA LEU A 109 -6.58 -17.59 -6.56
C LEU A 109 -6.90 -17.64 -5.07
N GLY A 110 -5.94 -18.03 -4.23
CA GLY A 110 -5.92 -17.65 -2.82
C GLY A 110 -5.70 -16.14 -2.72
N VAL A 111 -6.46 -15.43 -1.91
CA VAL A 111 -6.34 -13.97 -1.83
C VAL A 111 -6.16 -13.50 -0.40
N VAL A 112 -5.06 -12.75 -0.18
CA VAL A 112 -4.72 -12.11 1.09
C VAL A 112 -4.96 -10.61 0.95
N GLY A 113 -5.83 -10.05 1.81
CA GLY A 113 -6.07 -8.62 1.91
C GLY A 113 -5.38 -8.02 3.13
N ILE A 114 -4.65 -6.92 2.97
CA ILE A 114 -3.91 -6.29 4.07
C ILE A 114 -4.36 -4.84 4.21
N THR A 115 -4.85 -4.47 5.39
CA THR A 115 -5.22 -3.10 5.71
C THR A 115 -4.58 -2.62 7.01
N GLY A 116 -4.53 -1.31 7.16
CA GLY A 116 -3.98 -0.60 8.31
C GLY A 116 -3.59 0.82 7.96
N THR A 117 -3.14 1.61 8.92
CA THR A 117 -2.55 2.92 8.66
C THR A 117 -1.15 2.73 8.12
N ASP A 118 -0.28 2.08 8.86
CA ASP A 118 1.12 1.80 8.51
C ASP A 118 1.38 0.29 8.38
N GLY A 119 2.52 -0.07 7.78
CA GLY A 119 2.99 -1.45 7.70
C GLY A 119 2.37 -2.31 6.59
N LYS A 120 1.33 -1.86 5.87
CA LYS A 120 0.66 -2.62 4.80
C LYS A 120 1.65 -3.18 3.77
N THR A 121 2.45 -2.30 3.20
CA THR A 121 3.40 -2.65 2.15
C THR A 121 4.44 -3.67 2.62
N THR A 122 5.07 -3.41 3.77
CA THR A 122 6.07 -4.34 4.33
C THR A 122 5.45 -5.69 4.67
N THR A 123 4.24 -5.70 5.27
CA THR A 123 3.51 -6.93 5.55
C THR A 123 3.13 -7.68 4.27
N ALA A 124 2.77 -6.97 3.20
CA ALA A 124 2.45 -7.58 1.91
C ALA A 124 3.67 -8.26 1.29
N TRP A 125 4.83 -7.59 1.30
CA TRP A 125 6.08 -8.18 0.82
C TRP A 125 6.54 -9.36 1.66
N LEU A 126 6.43 -9.28 3.00
CA LEU A 126 6.74 -10.40 3.91
C LEU A 126 5.79 -11.58 3.67
N THR A 127 4.48 -11.34 3.55
CA THR A 127 3.48 -12.38 3.29
C THR A 127 3.74 -13.06 1.95
N ARG A 128 4.03 -12.29 0.90
CA ARG A 128 4.44 -12.82 -0.40
C ARG A 128 5.70 -13.68 -0.26
N SER A 129 6.73 -13.20 0.43
CA SER A 129 7.99 -13.94 0.65
C SER A 129 7.77 -15.25 1.39
N VAL A 130 6.85 -15.28 2.36
CA VAL A 130 6.48 -16.51 3.10
C VAL A 130 5.79 -17.52 2.17
N LEU A 131 4.83 -17.07 1.37
CA LEU A 131 4.12 -17.93 0.41
C LEU A 131 5.08 -18.50 -0.66
N GLU A 132 5.91 -17.67 -1.24
CA GLU A 132 6.93 -18.06 -2.22
C GLU A 132 7.92 -19.09 -1.63
N ALA A 133 8.39 -18.88 -0.38
CA ALA A 133 9.29 -19.83 0.30
C ALA A 133 8.63 -21.17 0.62
N ALA A 134 7.29 -21.21 0.66
CA ALA A 134 6.50 -22.43 0.78
C ALA A 134 6.19 -23.09 -0.58
N GLY A 135 6.69 -22.56 -1.70
CA GLY A 135 6.46 -23.08 -3.03
C GLY A 135 5.10 -22.68 -3.63
N GLU A 136 4.50 -21.62 -3.13
CA GLU A 136 3.25 -21.06 -3.61
C GLU A 136 3.52 -19.79 -4.44
N PRO A 137 3.54 -19.85 -5.79
CA PRO A 137 3.73 -18.68 -6.64
C PRO A 137 2.70 -17.59 -6.29
N THR A 138 3.18 -16.36 -6.06
CA THR A 138 2.38 -15.32 -5.45
C THR A 138 2.56 -13.98 -6.14
N GLY A 139 1.45 -13.42 -6.64
CA GLY A 139 1.37 -12.05 -7.12
C GLY A 139 1.22 -11.03 -5.99
N LEU A 140 1.47 -9.77 -6.30
CA LEU A 140 1.36 -8.64 -5.38
C LEU A 140 0.67 -7.46 -6.07
N ILE A 141 -0.29 -6.83 -5.39
CA ILE A 141 -0.86 -5.54 -5.79
C ILE A 141 -0.71 -4.60 -4.61
N GLY A 142 0.13 -3.59 -4.75
CA GLY A 142 0.43 -2.68 -3.64
C GLY A 142 0.96 -1.32 -4.07
N THR A 143 1.36 -0.56 -3.08
CA THR A 143 1.82 0.82 -3.22
C THR A 143 3.02 0.94 -4.18
N ILE A 144 3.97 0.03 -4.07
CA ILE A 144 5.25 0.08 -4.78
C ILE A 144 5.13 -0.59 -6.15
N ASP A 145 4.47 -1.73 -6.20
CA ASP A 145 4.55 -2.63 -7.35
C ASP A 145 3.26 -3.41 -7.57
N VAL A 146 3.11 -3.84 -8.82
CA VAL A 146 2.20 -4.90 -9.24
C VAL A 146 3.06 -6.03 -9.80
N ILE A 147 3.03 -7.18 -9.13
CA ILE A 147 3.79 -8.37 -9.53
C ILE A 147 2.80 -9.43 -9.99
N ALA A 148 2.94 -9.92 -11.22
CA ALA A 148 2.10 -10.96 -11.78
C ALA A 148 2.97 -11.96 -12.57
N GLY A 149 2.81 -13.25 -12.32
CA GLY A 149 3.61 -14.30 -12.95
C GLY A 149 5.12 -14.10 -12.74
N GLY A 150 5.52 -13.63 -11.57
CA GLY A 150 6.92 -13.33 -11.23
C GLY A 150 7.51 -12.08 -11.89
N ARG A 151 6.73 -11.29 -12.65
CA ARG A 151 7.17 -10.07 -13.32
C ARG A 151 6.65 -8.84 -12.59
N SER A 152 7.56 -7.92 -12.27
CA SER A 152 7.26 -6.60 -11.74
C SER A 152 6.90 -5.64 -12.89
N ALA A 153 5.80 -4.91 -12.74
CA ALA A 153 5.35 -3.90 -13.70
C ALA A 153 5.46 -2.46 -13.14
N GLY A 154 5.84 -2.32 -11.88
CA GLY A 154 5.69 -1.07 -11.14
C GLY A 154 4.22 -0.71 -10.92
N ASN A 155 3.93 0.24 -10.05
CA ASN A 155 2.57 0.75 -9.86
C ASN A 155 2.36 2.05 -10.69
N ALA A 156 2.01 1.90 -11.97
CA ALA A 156 1.78 3.02 -12.88
C ALA A 156 0.56 3.87 -12.47
N ALA A 157 -0.44 3.28 -11.83
CA ALA A 157 -1.68 3.95 -11.40
C ALA A 157 -1.46 4.88 -10.19
N ARG A 158 -0.34 4.75 -9.48
CA ARG A 158 0.00 5.51 -8.25
C ARG A 158 -1.07 5.47 -7.16
N THR A 159 -1.94 4.50 -7.23
CA THR A 159 -2.92 4.20 -6.19
C THR A 159 -2.60 2.85 -5.61
N THR A 160 -2.42 2.78 -4.30
CA THR A 160 -2.10 1.52 -3.60
C THR A 160 -3.11 0.41 -3.92
N THR A 161 -4.39 0.77 -3.99
CA THR A 161 -5.49 -0.13 -4.40
C THR A 161 -6.07 0.40 -5.70
N PRO A 162 -5.84 -0.24 -6.85
CA PRO A 162 -6.38 0.16 -8.15
C PRO A 162 -7.90 0.19 -8.18
N GLU A 163 -8.50 0.85 -9.16
CA GLU A 163 -9.93 0.77 -9.41
C GLU A 163 -10.34 -0.68 -9.78
N ALA A 164 -11.60 -1.03 -9.53
CA ALA A 164 -12.06 -2.41 -9.66
C ALA A 164 -11.75 -3.07 -11.03
N PRO A 165 -11.89 -2.40 -12.19
CA PRO A 165 -11.49 -3.00 -13.47
C PRO A 165 -10.00 -3.36 -13.53
N GLU A 166 -9.12 -2.45 -13.14
CA GLU A 166 -7.68 -2.67 -13.16
C GLU A 166 -7.25 -3.75 -12.15
N LEU A 167 -7.87 -3.75 -10.97
CA LEU A 167 -7.62 -4.75 -9.94
C LEU A 167 -7.94 -6.16 -10.46
N GLN A 168 -9.08 -6.35 -11.13
CA GLN A 168 -9.47 -7.64 -11.69
C GLN A 168 -8.61 -8.04 -12.90
N GLU A 169 -8.16 -7.08 -13.71
CA GLU A 169 -7.20 -7.32 -14.80
C GLU A 169 -5.86 -7.83 -14.25
N HIS A 170 -5.36 -7.24 -13.16
CA HIS A 170 -4.15 -7.72 -12.50
C HIS A 170 -4.31 -9.13 -11.93
N LEU A 171 -5.44 -9.44 -11.29
CA LEU A 171 -5.73 -10.78 -10.81
C LEU A 171 -5.82 -11.81 -11.95
N ALA A 172 -6.42 -11.44 -13.08
CA ALA A 172 -6.46 -12.29 -14.27
C ALA A 172 -5.04 -12.53 -14.84
N ALA A 173 -4.19 -11.49 -14.85
CA ALA A 173 -2.80 -11.62 -15.27
C ALA A 173 -1.98 -12.52 -14.33
N MET A 174 -2.20 -12.44 -13.02
CA MET A 174 -1.59 -13.35 -12.02
C MET A 174 -1.98 -14.80 -12.30
N LEU A 175 -3.28 -15.07 -12.46
CA LEU A 175 -3.77 -16.41 -12.74
C LEU A 175 -3.19 -16.96 -14.06
N ALA A 176 -3.17 -16.15 -15.12
CA ALA A 176 -2.59 -16.51 -16.41
C ALA A 176 -1.06 -16.71 -16.33
N GLY A 177 -0.39 -15.99 -15.44
CA GLY A 177 1.04 -16.11 -15.15
C GLY A 177 1.43 -17.30 -14.28
N GLY A 178 0.44 -18.06 -13.78
CA GLY A 178 0.68 -19.25 -12.96
C GLY A 178 0.76 -18.98 -11.46
N ASP A 179 0.45 -17.76 -11.02
CA ASP A 179 0.32 -17.46 -9.59
C ASP A 179 -0.85 -18.27 -8.99
N ARG A 180 -0.66 -18.71 -7.75
CA ARG A 180 -1.69 -19.40 -6.95
C ARG A 180 -2.28 -18.52 -5.88
N TRP A 181 -1.55 -17.48 -5.51
CA TRP A 181 -1.94 -16.50 -4.50
C TRP A 181 -1.81 -15.07 -5.04
N ALA A 182 -2.65 -14.20 -4.52
CA ALA A 182 -2.55 -12.75 -4.69
C ALA A 182 -2.54 -12.08 -3.32
N VAL A 183 -1.56 -11.22 -3.06
CA VAL A 183 -1.49 -10.37 -1.88
C VAL A 183 -1.84 -8.95 -2.30
N ILE A 184 -2.82 -8.34 -1.63
CA ILE A 184 -3.39 -7.05 -2.02
C ILE A 184 -3.37 -6.09 -0.84
N GLU A 185 -2.77 -4.91 -1.03
CA GLU A 185 -2.91 -3.80 -0.09
C GLU A 185 -4.29 -3.15 -0.26
N ALA A 186 -5.16 -3.29 0.74
CA ALA A 186 -6.51 -2.75 0.77
C ALA A 186 -6.56 -1.46 1.60
N THR A 187 -6.50 -0.31 0.92
CA THR A 187 -6.55 1.02 1.55
C THR A 187 -7.96 1.37 2.01
N SER A 188 -8.09 2.30 2.97
CA SER A 188 -9.38 2.81 3.41
C SER A 188 -10.18 3.45 2.26
N HIS A 189 -9.52 4.16 1.35
CA HIS A 189 -10.15 4.69 0.12
C HIS A 189 -10.65 3.56 -0.78
N GLY A 190 -9.81 2.56 -1.05
CA GLY A 190 -10.19 1.42 -1.89
C GLY A 190 -11.37 0.65 -1.33
N LEU A 191 -11.41 0.45 -0.02
CA LEU A 191 -12.50 -0.22 0.68
C LEU A 191 -13.78 0.64 0.71
N ALA A 192 -13.67 1.95 0.99
CA ALA A 192 -14.81 2.87 1.01
C ALA A 192 -15.44 3.04 -0.38
N GLN A 193 -14.64 2.94 -1.43
CA GLN A 193 -15.06 3.09 -2.84
C GLN A 193 -15.37 1.75 -3.52
N ASP A 194 -15.53 0.66 -2.77
CA ASP A 194 -15.84 -0.69 -3.29
C ASP A 194 -14.89 -1.21 -4.38
N ARG A 195 -13.65 -0.71 -4.45
CA ARG A 195 -12.66 -1.19 -5.44
C ARG A 195 -12.37 -2.68 -5.31
N CYS A 196 -12.48 -3.21 -4.10
CA CYS A 196 -12.29 -4.61 -3.74
C CYS A 196 -13.61 -5.38 -3.55
N GLY A 197 -14.76 -4.81 -3.93
CA GLY A 197 -16.10 -5.30 -3.55
C GLY A 197 -16.46 -6.70 -4.04
N ALA A 198 -15.79 -7.23 -5.07
CA ALA A 198 -16.06 -8.55 -5.64
C ALA A 198 -14.94 -9.57 -5.36
N ILE A 199 -14.11 -9.34 -4.35
CA ILE A 199 -13.02 -10.27 -4.00
C ILE A 199 -13.45 -11.18 -2.85
N PRO A 200 -13.50 -12.52 -3.07
CA PRO A 200 -13.70 -13.49 -2.00
C PRO A 200 -12.37 -13.74 -1.27
N TRP A 201 -12.12 -13.00 -0.19
CA TRP A 201 -10.91 -13.09 0.60
C TRP A 201 -10.76 -14.43 1.32
N ASP A 202 -9.55 -14.97 1.40
CA ASP A 202 -9.19 -16.16 2.19
C ASP A 202 -8.53 -15.77 3.50
N VAL A 203 -7.63 -14.78 3.44
CA VAL A 203 -6.94 -14.24 4.61
C VAL A 203 -7.07 -12.72 4.59
N VAL A 204 -7.42 -12.12 5.71
CA VAL A 204 -7.37 -10.67 5.88
C VAL A 204 -6.47 -10.31 7.06
N ILE A 205 -5.67 -9.26 6.91
CA ILE A 205 -4.66 -8.87 7.89
C ILE A 205 -4.88 -7.41 8.30
N HIS A 206 -4.91 -7.18 9.60
CA HIS A 206 -4.88 -5.88 10.22
C HIS A 206 -3.49 -5.60 10.78
N THR A 207 -2.86 -4.49 10.38
CA THR A 207 -1.57 -4.04 10.94
C THR A 207 -1.75 -3.10 12.13
N ASN A 208 -2.33 -1.92 11.92
CA ASN A 208 -2.66 -0.92 12.94
C ASN A 208 -3.68 0.09 12.39
N ILE A 209 -4.41 0.78 13.26
CA ILE A 209 -5.28 1.88 12.88
C ILE A 209 -5.05 3.08 13.80
N THR A 210 -4.33 4.06 13.30
CA THR A 210 -4.16 5.38 13.92
C THR A 210 -5.05 6.42 13.22
N SER A 211 -4.59 7.64 12.99
CA SER A 211 -5.37 8.69 12.33
C SER A 211 -4.72 9.10 11.01
N GLU A 212 -5.44 8.89 9.90
CA GLU A 212 -4.99 9.27 8.57
C GLU A 212 -6.20 9.55 7.66
N HIS A 213 -6.02 10.32 6.59
CA HIS A 213 -7.04 10.59 5.55
C HIS A 213 -8.36 11.17 6.09
N LEU A 214 -8.31 12.03 7.11
CA LEU A 214 -9.51 12.65 7.66
C LEU A 214 -10.14 13.66 6.68
N GLU A 215 -9.38 14.20 5.73
CA GLU A 215 -9.86 15.03 4.63
C GLU A 215 -10.85 14.28 3.72
N PHE A 216 -10.71 12.95 3.61
CA PHE A 216 -11.61 12.10 2.84
C PHE A 216 -12.72 11.48 3.71
N HIS A 217 -12.36 10.94 4.87
CA HIS A 217 -13.30 10.20 5.72
C HIS A 217 -14.10 11.09 6.69
N GLY A 218 -13.66 12.34 6.90
CA GLY A 218 -14.26 13.30 7.83
C GLY A 218 -13.97 12.99 9.30
N THR A 219 -14.06 11.72 9.72
CA THR A 219 -13.85 11.30 11.11
C THR A 219 -13.01 10.02 11.23
N LEU A 220 -12.36 9.85 12.39
CA LEU A 220 -11.65 8.60 12.70
C LEU A 220 -12.59 7.38 12.72
N ALA A 221 -13.84 7.58 13.16
CA ALA A 221 -14.84 6.51 13.16
C ALA A 221 -15.18 6.03 11.74
N ALA A 222 -15.35 6.96 10.79
CA ALA A 222 -15.59 6.62 9.37
C ALA A 222 -14.36 5.94 8.74
N TYR A 223 -13.15 6.40 9.07
CA TYR A 223 -11.90 5.76 8.63
C TYR A 223 -11.78 4.31 9.12
N ARG A 224 -12.06 4.07 10.42
CA ARG A 224 -12.12 2.72 11.00
C ARG A 224 -13.18 1.86 10.35
N ALA A 225 -14.39 2.39 10.17
CA ALA A 225 -15.48 1.69 9.50
C ALA A 225 -15.13 1.28 8.07
N ALA A 226 -14.43 2.14 7.32
CA ALA A 226 -13.95 1.80 5.98
C ALA A 226 -13.01 0.59 6.00
N LYS A 227 -12.04 0.54 6.94
CA LYS A 227 -11.12 -0.61 7.07
C LYS A 227 -11.82 -1.87 7.57
N ARG A 228 -12.78 -1.73 8.49
CA ARG A 228 -13.58 -2.85 9.02
C ARG A 228 -14.30 -3.62 7.92
N ARG A 229 -14.70 -2.96 6.80
CA ARG A 229 -15.32 -3.62 5.64
C ARG A 229 -14.52 -4.79 5.10
N LEU A 230 -13.18 -4.76 5.19
CA LEU A 230 -12.35 -5.90 4.78
C LEU A 230 -12.62 -7.14 5.64
N PHE A 231 -12.96 -6.97 6.92
CA PHE A 231 -13.24 -8.03 7.89
C PHE A 231 -14.69 -8.51 7.84
N GLU A 232 -15.58 -7.74 7.21
CA GLU A 232 -16.98 -8.10 6.98
C GLU A 232 -17.18 -8.97 5.74
N TRP A 233 -16.15 -9.19 4.92
CA TRP A 233 -16.19 -9.96 3.66
C TRP A 233 -17.30 -9.56 2.70
N PRO A 234 -17.43 -8.30 2.29
CA PRO A 234 -18.57 -7.84 1.49
C PRO A 234 -18.67 -8.51 0.12
N GLY A 235 -17.57 -9.00 -0.45
CA GLY A 235 -17.52 -9.61 -1.79
C GLY A 235 -17.81 -11.11 -1.84
N ALA A 236 -18.04 -11.77 -0.71
CA ALA A 236 -18.16 -13.24 -0.67
C ALA A 236 -19.58 -13.75 -0.96
N ALA A 237 -20.61 -12.90 -0.90
CA ALA A 237 -21.99 -13.30 -1.10
C ALA A 237 -22.26 -13.72 -2.55
N GLY A 238 -22.65 -14.98 -2.76
CA GLY A 238 -23.16 -15.49 -4.04
C GLY A 238 -22.11 -15.81 -5.12
N LEU A 239 -20.82 -15.71 -4.85
CA LEU A 239 -19.78 -16.15 -5.80
C LEU A 239 -19.51 -17.65 -5.62
N PRO A 240 -19.66 -18.47 -6.68
CA PRO A 240 -19.22 -19.86 -6.64
C PRO A 240 -17.69 -19.86 -6.46
N THR A 241 -17.21 -20.41 -5.37
CA THR A 241 -15.78 -20.55 -5.11
C THR A 241 -15.38 -22.02 -5.14
N THR A 242 -14.29 -22.32 -5.84
CA THR A 242 -13.62 -23.63 -5.78
C THR A 242 -12.54 -23.68 -4.71
N LYS A 243 -12.43 -22.62 -3.91
CA LYS A 243 -11.38 -22.42 -2.92
C LYS A 243 -11.42 -23.48 -1.82
N ARG A 244 -10.22 -23.96 -1.46
CA ARG A 244 -10.02 -24.99 -0.43
C ARG A 244 -9.57 -24.40 0.91
N TRP A 245 -9.24 -23.11 0.92
CA TRP A 245 -8.74 -22.43 2.12
C TRP A 245 -9.91 -21.94 2.97
N GLY A 246 -9.78 -22.05 4.27
CA GLY A 246 -10.73 -21.47 5.22
C GLY A 246 -10.58 -19.95 5.27
N ARG A 247 -11.58 -19.26 5.80
CA ARG A 247 -11.52 -17.81 6.04
C ARG A 247 -10.78 -17.51 7.32
N HIS A 248 -9.73 -16.67 7.25
CA HIS A 248 -8.90 -16.30 8.39
C HIS A 248 -8.76 -14.79 8.51
N ALA A 249 -8.90 -14.28 9.72
CA ALA A 249 -8.65 -12.88 10.07
C ALA A 249 -7.47 -12.80 11.02
N ILE A 250 -6.44 -12.07 10.62
CA ILE A 250 -5.21 -11.87 11.40
C ILE A 250 -5.27 -10.47 11.98
N VAL A 251 -5.25 -10.36 13.30
CA VAL A 251 -5.51 -9.12 14.02
C VAL A 251 -4.37 -8.80 14.98
N ASN A 252 -3.83 -7.59 14.85
CA ASN A 252 -2.84 -7.06 15.81
C ASN A 252 -3.52 -6.75 17.15
N ARG A 253 -3.21 -7.53 18.17
CA ARG A 253 -3.83 -7.37 19.51
C ARG A 253 -3.27 -6.20 20.30
N ASP A 254 -2.13 -5.65 19.89
CA ASP A 254 -1.54 -4.46 20.51
C ASP A 254 -2.19 -3.15 19.97
N ASP A 255 -3.10 -3.24 18.99
CA ASP A 255 -3.81 -2.10 18.41
C ASP A 255 -5.22 -1.94 19.00
N GLY A 256 -5.65 -0.70 19.23
CA GLY A 256 -6.94 -0.39 19.86
C GLY A 256 -8.18 -0.72 19.02
N ALA A 257 -8.04 -1.07 17.72
CA ALA A 257 -9.14 -1.52 16.88
C ALA A 257 -9.32 -3.05 16.87
N ALA A 258 -8.43 -3.79 17.55
CA ALA A 258 -8.35 -5.25 17.49
C ALA A 258 -9.67 -5.96 17.78
N ASP A 259 -10.35 -5.60 18.87
CA ASP A 259 -11.57 -6.27 19.31
C ASP A 259 -12.74 -6.03 18.35
N GLU A 260 -12.85 -4.80 17.81
CA GLU A 260 -13.87 -4.45 16.81
C GLU A 260 -13.70 -5.28 15.53
N LEU A 261 -12.46 -5.37 15.02
CA LEU A 261 -12.16 -6.11 13.79
C LEU A 261 -12.30 -7.62 13.98
N ALA A 262 -11.88 -8.14 15.14
CA ALA A 262 -12.06 -9.55 15.49
C ALA A 262 -13.54 -9.94 15.58
N ALA A 263 -14.37 -9.08 16.17
CA ALA A 263 -15.82 -9.29 16.25
C ALA A 263 -16.47 -9.29 14.86
N ALA A 264 -16.11 -8.34 13.98
CA ALA A 264 -16.60 -8.28 12.61
C ALA A 264 -16.23 -9.54 11.82
N ALA A 265 -14.97 -9.98 11.91
CA ALA A 265 -14.48 -11.18 11.24
C ALA A 265 -15.20 -12.46 11.75
N SER A 266 -15.37 -12.58 13.07
CA SER A 266 -16.08 -13.73 13.67
C SER A 266 -17.54 -13.78 13.23
N ALA A 267 -18.21 -12.63 13.16
CA ALA A 267 -19.59 -12.52 12.66
C ALA A 267 -19.69 -12.92 11.17
N ALA A 268 -18.63 -12.67 10.39
CA ALA A 268 -18.52 -13.10 8.99
C ALA A 268 -18.09 -14.59 8.84
N GLY A 269 -17.93 -15.33 9.95
CA GLY A 269 -17.57 -16.74 9.93
C GLY A 269 -16.07 -17.02 9.71
N ALA A 270 -15.20 -16.04 9.94
CA ALA A 270 -13.75 -16.24 9.85
C ALA A 270 -13.18 -16.77 11.18
N ARG A 271 -12.12 -17.58 11.07
CA ARG A 271 -11.26 -17.89 12.22
C ARG A 271 -10.34 -16.70 12.50
N VAL A 272 -10.41 -16.15 13.69
CA VAL A 272 -9.53 -15.06 14.12
C VAL A 272 -8.24 -15.64 14.69
N ILE A 273 -7.10 -15.03 14.32
CA ILE A 273 -5.77 -15.31 14.87
C ILE A 273 -5.21 -13.98 15.36
N GLY A 274 -4.97 -13.88 16.67
CA GLY A 274 -4.36 -12.73 17.30
C GLY A 274 -2.83 -12.79 17.28
N TYR A 275 -2.18 -11.70 16.94
CA TYR A 275 -0.73 -11.57 17.08
C TYR A 275 -0.35 -10.30 17.83
N GLY A 276 0.84 -10.28 18.44
CA GLY A 276 1.35 -9.11 19.16
C GLY A 276 2.42 -9.44 20.17
N SER A 277 2.55 -8.57 21.18
CA SER A 277 3.48 -8.71 22.29
C SER A 277 2.85 -9.34 23.54
N ASP A 278 1.52 -9.36 23.63
CA ASP A 278 0.82 -10.00 24.75
C ASP A 278 0.98 -11.53 24.68
N PRO A 279 1.39 -12.16 25.81
CA PRO A 279 1.54 -13.61 25.90
C PRO A 279 0.27 -14.42 25.59
N GLY A 280 -0.90 -13.81 25.64
CA GLY A 280 -2.19 -14.41 25.29
C GLY A 280 -2.46 -14.50 23.79
N CYS A 281 -1.63 -13.89 22.94
CA CYS A 281 -1.74 -14.01 21.49
C CYS A 281 -1.38 -15.43 21.02
N GLU A 282 -2.01 -15.87 19.92
CA GLU A 282 -1.65 -17.13 19.26
C GLU A 282 -0.25 -17.06 18.63
N VAL A 283 0.11 -15.89 18.07
CA VAL A 283 1.45 -15.63 17.53
C VAL A 283 2.07 -14.46 18.29
N VAL A 284 3.13 -14.72 19.05
CA VAL A 284 3.68 -13.75 19.99
C VAL A 284 5.20 -13.63 19.87
N ALA A 285 5.70 -12.39 19.94
CA ALA A 285 7.12 -12.11 20.11
C ALA A 285 7.49 -12.20 21.60
N LEU A 286 8.25 -13.22 21.97
CA LEU A 286 8.69 -13.46 23.37
C LEU A 286 9.93 -12.65 23.73
N ALA A 287 10.85 -12.47 22.79
CA ALA A 287 12.07 -11.70 22.98
C ALA A 287 12.54 -11.11 21.65
N ILE A 288 13.05 -9.90 21.69
CA ILE A 288 13.61 -9.19 20.52
C ILE A 288 15.05 -8.81 20.83
N ARG A 289 15.96 -9.22 19.96
CA ARG A 289 17.38 -8.87 20.01
C ARG A 289 17.76 -8.14 18.73
N ASP A 290 18.25 -6.93 18.85
CA ASP A 290 18.76 -6.16 17.73
C ASP A 290 20.07 -6.77 17.20
N LEU A 291 20.22 -6.80 15.87
CA LEU A 291 21.40 -7.21 15.13
C LEU A 291 21.79 -6.10 14.14
N PRO A 292 23.05 -6.04 13.71
CA PRO A 292 23.41 -5.17 12.59
C PRO A 292 22.53 -5.43 11.37
N GLY A 293 21.75 -4.44 10.94
CA GLY A 293 20.88 -4.53 9.77
C GLY A 293 19.59 -5.32 9.96
N GLY A 294 19.17 -5.62 11.19
CA GLY A 294 17.92 -6.35 11.43
C GLY A 294 17.71 -6.75 12.89
N MET A 295 16.99 -7.84 13.11
CA MET A 295 16.65 -8.34 14.43
C MET A 295 16.55 -9.86 14.44
N ARG A 296 16.73 -10.45 15.61
CA ARG A 296 16.38 -11.84 15.89
C ARG A 296 15.28 -11.86 16.94
N VAL A 297 14.19 -12.53 16.62
CA VAL A 297 12.99 -12.53 17.45
C VAL A 297 12.64 -13.96 17.82
N ARG A 298 12.50 -14.24 19.12
CA ARG A 298 11.93 -15.51 19.58
C ARG A 298 10.41 -15.44 19.45
N VAL A 299 9.86 -16.25 18.57
CA VAL A 299 8.43 -16.28 18.25
C VAL A 299 7.83 -17.59 18.71
N ARG A 300 6.69 -17.51 19.40
CA ARG A 300 5.84 -18.67 19.69
C ARG A 300 4.56 -18.58 18.83
N THR A 301 4.23 -19.71 18.23
CA THR A 301 2.98 -19.91 17.48
C THR A 301 2.25 -21.13 18.06
N PRO A 302 1.03 -21.45 17.61
CA PRO A 302 0.34 -22.68 18.03
C PRO A 302 1.08 -23.98 17.66
N ARG A 303 1.96 -23.96 16.66
CA ARG A 303 2.61 -25.15 16.13
C ARG A 303 4.11 -25.25 16.44
N TRP A 304 4.78 -24.14 16.74
CA TRP A 304 6.22 -24.10 17.01
C TRP A 304 6.62 -22.88 17.85
N GLU A 305 7.81 -22.97 18.47
CA GLU A 305 8.52 -21.88 19.09
C GLU A 305 9.96 -21.91 18.64
N ASP A 306 10.47 -20.81 18.04
CA ASP A 306 11.84 -20.73 17.52
C ASP A 306 12.29 -19.28 17.34
N GLU A 307 13.58 -19.09 17.05
CA GLU A 307 14.13 -17.82 16.65
C GLU A 307 13.90 -17.55 15.16
N VAL A 308 13.43 -16.35 14.85
CA VAL A 308 13.22 -15.86 13.48
C VAL A 308 14.13 -14.66 13.24
N GLU A 309 14.92 -14.71 12.17
CA GLU A 309 15.73 -13.59 11.73
C GLU A 309 14.90 -12.66 10.83
N ILE A 310 14.85 -11.36 11.17
CA ILE A 310 14.20 -10.31 10.39
C ILE A 310 15.31 -9.39 9.88
N ARG A 311 15.50 -9.32 8.57
CA ARG A 311 16.56 -8.53 7.93
C ARG A 311 16.09 -7.13 7.49
N LEU A 312 15.05 -6.64 8.11
CA LEU A 312 14.51 -5.30 7.92
C LEU A 312 14.86 -4.44 9.14
N ALA A 313 15.27 -3.20 8.93
CA ALA A 313 15.54 -2.26 9.99
C ALA A 313 14.25 -1.75 10.65
N GLY A 314 14.33 -1.36 11.93
CA GLY A 314 13.21 -0.80 12.70
C GLY A 314 12.35 -1.85 13.40
N ARG A 315 12.22 -1.71 14.74
CA ARG A 315 11.51 -2.68 15.60
C ARG A 315 10.04 -2.89 15.24
N PHE A 316 9.37 -1.90 14.62
CA PHE A 316 8.00 -2.04 14.11
C PHE A 316 7.87 -3.16 13.04
N ASN A 317 8.96 -3.54 12.37
CA ASN A 317 8.96 -4.66 11.44
C ASN A 317 8.82 -6.02 12.13
N VAL A 318 8.97 -6.11 13.44
CA VAL A 318 8.60 -7.31 14.20
C VAL A 318 7.11 -7.59 14.05
N TRP A 319 6.25 -6.58 14.23
CA TRP A 319 4.80 -6.73 14.06
C TRP A 319 4.41 -7.07 12.63
N ASN A 320 5.06 -6.45 11.64
CA ASN A 320 4.84 -6.80 10.24
C ASN A 320 5.24 -8.27 9.95
N ALA A 321 6.31 -8.75 10.56
CA ALA A 321 6.74 -10.15 10.44
C ALA A 321 5.78 -11.11 11.18
N LEU A 322 5.31 -10.76 12.40
CA LEU A 322 4.32 -11.57 13.12
C LEU A 322 3.01 -11.69 12.32
N ALA A 323 2.57 -10.62 11.65
CA ALA A 323 1.40 -10.66 10.78
C ALA A 323 1.58 -11.66 9.62
N ALA A 324 2.74 -11.64 8.95
CA ALA A 324 3.06 -12.57 7.86
C ALA A 324 3.25 -14.01 8.37
N ILE A 325 3.86 -14.22 9.55
CA ILE A 325 3.95 -15.52 10.22
C ILE A 325 2.54 -16.04 10.51
N SER A 326 1.64 -15.19 11.04
CA SER A 326 0.25 -15.56 11.31
C SER A 326 -0.51 -15.98 10.06
N ALA A 327 -0.23 -15.34 8.90
CA ALA A 327 -0.77 -15.78 7.62
C ALA A 327 -0.26 -17.18 7.24
N GLY A 328 1.03 -17.45 7.41
CA GLY A 328 1.61 -18.77 7.21
C GLY A 328 1.03 -19.84 8.15
N GLU A 329 0.77 -19.48 9.42
CA GLU A 329 0.10 -20.35 10.41
C GLU A 329 -1.36 -20.64 10.01
N ALA A 330 -2.10 -19.60 9.59
CA ALA A 330 -3.48 -19.73 9.13
C ALA A 330 -3.61 -20.73 7.97
N LEU A 331 -2.64 -20.71 7.08
CA LEU A 331 -2.58 -21.58 5.89
C LEU A 331 -1.87 -22.91 6.16
N ALA A 332 -1.48 -23.20 7.39
CA ALA A 332 -0.78 -24.41 7.81
C ALA A 332 0.51 -24.68 7.01
N LEU A 333 1.22 -23.64 6.56
CA LEU A 333 2.47 -23.76 5.82
C LEU A 333 3.57 -24.42 6.67
N ASP A 334 4.59 -24.97 6.01
CA ASP A 334 5.75 -25.52 6.70
C ASP A 334 6.44 -24.46 7.57
N PRO A 335 6.67 -24.70 8.88
CA PRO A 335 7.33 -23.71 9.75
C PRO A 335 8.72 -23.29 9.27
N GLY A 336 9.47 -24.21 8.64
CA GLY A 336 10.76 -23.89 8.04
C GLY A 336 10.62 -22.94 6.85
N ALA A 337 9.60 -23.11 6.02
CA ALA A 337 9.30 -22.22 4.91
C ALA A 337 8.89 -20.82 5.41
N ILE A 338 8.04 -20.74 6.44
CA ILE A 338 7.67 -19.46 7.07
C ILE A 338 8.92 -18.70 7.51
N ARG A 339 9.81 -19.35 8.27
CA ARG A 339 11.05 -18.72 8.75
C ARG A 339 11.98 -18.31 7.61
N ARG A 340 12.15 -19.17 6.60
CA ARG A 340 12.95 -18.84 5.39
C ARG A 340 12.36 -17.65 4.64
N GLY A 341 11.03 -17.56 4.50
CA GLY A 341 10.36 -16.45 3.85
C GLY A 341 10.59 -15.14 4.57
N ILE A 342 10.44 -15.10 5.91
CA ILE A 342 10.74 -13.90 6.70
C ILE A 342 12.22 -13.50 6.56
N ALA A 343 13.16 -14.43 6.74
CA ALA A 343 14.59 -14.15 6.66
C ALA A 343 15.07 -13.84 5.22
N GLY A 344 14.32 -14.28 4.21
CA GLY A 344 14.61 -14.07 2.80
C GLY A 344 14.41 -12.63 2.34
N LEU A 345 13.50 -11.89 2.96
CA LEU A 345 13.22 -10.50 2.60
C LEU A 345 14.27 -9.57 3.24
N ARG A 346 15.14 -9.01 2.42
CA ARG A 346 16.24 -8.14 2.87
C ARG A 346 15.93 -6.66 2.79
N ALA A 347 15.04 -6.26 1.90
CA ALA A 347 14.61 -4.89 1.71
C ALA A 347 13.22 -4.85 1.08
N VAL A 348 12.49 -3.79 1.38
CA VAL A 348 11.30 -3.36 0.65
C VAL A 348 11.64 -2.01 0.03
N PRO A 349 11.55 -1.83 -1.30
CA PRO A 349 11.98 -0.57 -1.93
C PRO A 349 11.34 0.64 -1.27
N GLY A 350 12.16 1.62 -0.86
CA GLY A 350 11.72 2.85 -0.21
C GLY A 350 11.02 2.67 1.15
N ARG A 351 11.21 1.55 1.82
CA ARG A 351 10.71 1.29 3.19
C ARG A 351 11.88 0.81 4.06
N MET A 352 12.45 1.69 4.86
CA MET A 352 13.65 1.42 5.64
C MET A 352 14.77 0.77 4.78
N GLU A 353 14.82 1.13 3.50
CA GLU A 353 15.78 0.58 2.54
C GLU A 353 17.18 1.09 2.88
N ARG A 354 18.06 0.16 3.23
CA ARG A 354 19.46 0.48 3.53
C ARG A 354 20.27 0.58 2.26
N ILE A 355 21.00 1.69 2.13
CA ILE A 355 21.98 1.90 1.03
C ILE A 355 23.38 1.74 1.61
N ASP A 356 24.09 0.74 1.12
CA ASP A 356 25.47 0.44 1.51
C ASP A 356 26.38 0.52 0.28
N ALA A 357 27.33 1.41 0.33
CA ALA A 357 28.40 1.62 -0.66
C ALA A 357 29.79 1.59 0.02
N GLY A 358 29.89 1.09 1.25
CA GLY A 358 31.12 1.04 2.04
C GLY A 358 31.43 2.35 2.79
N GLN A 359 30.48 3.28 2.88
CA GLN A 359 30.59 4.51 3.65
C GLN A 359 30.58 4.21 5.16
N PRO A 360 31.23 5.08 6.02
CA PRO A 360 31.32 4.86 7.47
C PRO A 360 30.07 5.28 8.25
N PHE A 361 28.99 5.66 7.60
CA PHE A 361 27.71 6.05 8.18
C PHE A 361 26.55 5.27 7.51
N GLY A 362 25.44 5.12 8.21
CA GLY A 362 24.25 4.49 7.65
C GLY A 362 23.51 5.42 6.70
N VAL A 363 22.90 4.89 5.64
CA VAL A 363 21.95 5.60 4.77
C VAL A 363 20.68 4.78 4.67
N ILE A 364 19.54 5.39 4.99
CA ILE A 364 18.22 4.77 4.97
C ILE A 364 17.31 5.60 4.07
N VAL A 365 16.63 4.95 3.13
CA VAL A 365 15.56 5.54 2.33
C VAL A 365 14.22 5.07 2.87
N ASP A 366 13.31 6.02 3.16
CA ASP A 366 11.98 5.70 3.67
C ASP A 366 10.89 6.64 3.10
N TYR A 367 9.66 6.16 3.10
CA TYR A 367 8.50 6.91 2.62
C TYR A 367 7.84 7.78 3.71
N ALA A 368 8.36 7.85 4.91
CA ALA A 368 7.80 8.63 6.01
C ALA A 368 7.60 10.10 5.58
N HIS A 369 6.35 10.54 5.48
CA HIS A 369 5.94 11.86 4.99
C HIS A 369 4.89 12.55 5.89
N THR A 370 4.66 12.01 7.09
CA THR A 370 3.84 12.58 8.16
C THR A 370 4.67 12.75 9.42
N ALA A 371 4.23 13.60 10.34
CA ALA A 371 4.95 13.82 11.60
C ALA A 371 5.05 12.53 12.43
N GLU A 372 4.00 11.72 12.45
CA GLU A 372 3.94 10.47 13.20
C GLU A 372 4.85 9.40 12.57
N SER A 373 4.77 9.18 11.26
CA SER A 373 5.65 8.23 10.57
C SER A 373 7.11 8.63 10.65
N LEU A 374 7.43 9.93 10.53
CA LEU A 374 8.78 10.45 10.68
C LEU A 374 9.32 10.21 12.11
N ALA A 375 8.48 10.47 13.13
CA ALA A 375 8.85 10.17 14.53
C ALA A 375 9.14 8.68 14.73
N THR A 376 8.25 7.81 14.24
CA THR A 376 8.37 6.36 14.35
C THR A 376 9.68 5.84 13.71
N VAL A 377 9.99 6.32 12.51
CA VAL A 377 11.23 5.93 11.81
C VAL A 377 12.46 6.43 12.54
N LEU A 378 12.48 7.69 12.97
CA LEU A 378 13.61 8.27 13.70
C LEU A 378 13.82 7.59 15.06
N ASP A 379 12.76 7.33 15.83
CA ASP A 379 12.82 6.61 17.10
C ASP A 379 13.31 5.17 16.90
N GLY A 380 12.90 4.52 15.80
CA GLY A 380 13.37 3.19 15.42
C GLY A 380 14.86 3.12 15.05
N LEU A 381 15.43 4.20 14.53
CA LEU A 381 16.85 4.29 14.16
C LEU A 381 17.75 4.79 15.31
N ALA A 382 17.17 5.45 16.32
CA ALA A 382 17.93 6.10 17.39
C ALA A 382 18.83 5.13 18.18
N ALA A 383 18.31 3.93 18.47
CA ALA A 383 19.07 2.93 19.21
C ALA A 383 20.27 2.40 18.40
N GLU A 384 20.12 2.21 17.10
CA GLU A 384 21.19 1.77 16.21
C GLU A 384 22.27 2.87 16.07
N ALA A 385 21.86 4.12 15.84
CA ALA A 385 22.79 5.25 15.77
C ALA A 385 23.59 5.38 17.07
N ALA A 386 22.93 5.32 18.23
CA ALA A 386 23.60 5.39 19.54
C ALA A 386 24.56 4.23 19.77
N ALA A 387 24.21 3.00 19.39
CA ALA A 387 25.08 1.83 19.51
C ALA A 387 26.35 1.96 18.66
N ASN A 388 26.29 2.69 17.56
CA ASN A 388 27.43 3.00 16.69
C ASN A 388 28.20 4.28 17.12
N GLY A 389 27.82 4.90 18.24
CA GLY A 389 28.43 6.15 18.74
C GLY A 389 28.06 7.38 17.92
N GLY A 390 27.02 7.29 17.09
CA GLY A 390 26.57 8.34 16.19
C GLY A 390 25.23 8.96 16.60
N ALA A 391 24.72 9.83 15.73
CA ALA A 391 23.45 10.53 15.84
C ALA A 391 22.66 10.38 14.54
N LEU A 392 21.46 10.97 14.49
CA LEU A 392 20.61 10.97 13.30
C LEU A 392 20.76 12.28 12.51
N ILE A 393 20.69 12.16 11.19
CA ILE A 393 20.52 13.26 10.24
C ILE A 393 19.26 12.96 9.43
N ALA A 394 18.33 13.90 9.31
CA ALA A 394 17.13 13.74 8.49
C ALA A 394 17.18 14.67 7.27
N CYS A 395 16.96 14.11 6.06
CA CYS A 395 16.78 14.84 4.81
C CYS A 395 15.36 14.58 4.30
N PHE A 396 14.50 15.61 4.28
CA PHE A 396 13.10 15.46 3.91
C PHE A 396 12.44 16.77 3.48
N GLY A 397 11.27 16.65 2.87
CA GLY A 397 10.41 17.75 2.48
C GLY A 397 8.96 17.55 2.87
N SER A 398 8.07 18.21 2.17
CA SER A 398 6.62 18.00 2.24
C SER A 398 5.96 18.34 0.92
N ALA A 399 4.98 17.54 0.49
CA ALA A 399 4.25 17.80 -0.74
C ALA A 399 3.41 19.08 -0.66
N GLY A 400 3.39 19.83 -1.77
CA GLY A 400 2.49 20.95 -2.00
C GLY A 400 1.07 20.49 -2.29
N ASP A 401 0.10 21.41 -2.24
CA ASP A 401 -1.33 21.16 -2.46
C ASP A 401 -1.90 20.05 -1.54
N ARG A 402 -1.34 19.93 -0.34
CA ARG A 402 -1.70 18.96 0.71
C ARG A 402 -1.82 19.67 2.06
N ASP A 403 -2.04 18.86 3.11
CA ASP A 403 -2.12 19.37 4.48
C ASP A 403 -0.84 20.12 4.89
N ARG A 404 -0.97 21.45 5.02
CA ARG A 404 0.11 22.36 5.43
C ARG A 404 0.36 22.31 6.93
N THR A 405 -0.63 21.89 7.72
CA THR A 405 -0.53 21.91 9.20
C THR A 405 0.50 20.93 9.73
N LYS A 406 0.79 19.87 8.97
CA LYS A 406 1.83 18.89 9.32
C LYS A 406 3.27 19.43 9.20
N ARG A 407 3.51 20.45 8.34
CA ARG A 407 4.86 20.94 7.99
C ARG A 407 5.67 21.39 9.22
N PRO A 408 5.18 22.35 10.04
CA PRO A 408 5.93 22.76 11.23
C PRO A 408 6.05 21.63 12.27
N VAL A 409 5.06 20.73 12.35
CA VAL A 409 5.11 19.58 13.26
C VAL A 409 6.23 18.62 12.86
N MET A 410 6.38 18.32 11.56
CA MET A 410 7.47 17.49 11.03
C MET A 410 8.85 18.12 11.32
N GLY A 411 8.99 19.43 11.11
CA GLY A 411 10.21 20.17 11.46
C GLY A 411 10.59 20.03 12.92
N ALA A 412 9.62 20.21 13.83
CA ALA A 412 9.83 20.08 15.27
C ALA A 412 10.15 18.64 15.69
N VAL A 413 9.53 17.64 15.06
CA VAL A 413 9.79 16.22 15.31
C VAL A 413 11.24 15.87 14.96
N ALA A 414 11.70 16.29 13.78
CA ALA A 414 13.07 16.04 13.31
C ALA A 414 14.11 16.75 14.17
N ALA A 415 13.87 18.03 14.50
CA ALA A 415 14.81 18.81 15.31
C ALA A 415 15.06 18.25 16.72
N ARG A 416 14.05 17.62 17.33
CA ARG A 416 14.19 16.99 18.65
C ARG A 416 14.94 15.68 18.65
N ARG A 417 15.11 15.04 17.49
CA ARG A 417 15.66 13.67 17.33
C ARG A 417 16.97 13.63 16.57
N CYS A 418 17.23 14.63 15.76
CA CYS A 418 18.36 14.66 14.85
C CYS A 418 19.41 15.69 15.29
N ARG A 419 20.68 15.38 15.07
CA ARG A 419 21.78 16.35 15.17
C ARG A 419 21.70 17.41 14.07
N ALA A 420 21.27 16.99 12.87
CA ALA A 420 21.09 17.90 11.75
C ALA A 420 19.84 17.53 10.94
N VAL A 421 19.23 18.55 10.33
CA VAL A 421 18.08 18.45 9.44
C VAL A 421 18.40 19.18 8.16
N VAL A 422 18.24 18.50 7.03
CA VAL A 422 18.36 19.06 5.68
C VAL A 422 16.97 19.07 5.06
N LEU A 423 16.39 20.25 4.92
CA LEU A 423 15.08 20.43 4.31
C LEU A 423 15.23 20.60 2.79
N THR A 424 14.39 19.90 2.04
CA THR A 424 14.48 19.86 0.59
C THR A 424 13.10 19.71 -0.05
N ASP A 425 13.03 19.87 -1.37
CA ASP A 425 11.80 19.61 -2.10
C ASP A 425 11.42 18.13 -2.10
N GLU A 426 10.11 17.87 -2.12
CA GLU A 426 9.52 16.54 -2.24
C GLU A 426 8.67 16.47 -3.51
N ASP A 427 7.53 17.14 -3.54
CA ASP A 427 6.64 17.40 -4.67
C ASP A 427 5.99 18.77 -4.43
N ALA A 428 6.64 19.85 -4.81
CA ALA A 428 6.10 21.21 -4.56
C ALA A 428 4.78 21.46 -5.31
N ARG A 429 4.55 20.77 -6.43
CA ARG A 429 3.38 20.90 -7.30
C ARG A 429 3.15 22.34 -7.72
N SER A 430 2.02 22.98 -7.29
CA SER A 430 1.70 24.37 -7.62
C SER A 430 2.24 25.38 -6.59
N GLU A 431 2.71 24.91 -5.42
CA GLU A 431 3.23 25.79 -4.37
C GLU A 431 4.70 26.16 -4.62
N ASP A 432 5.12 27.30 -4.04
CA ASP A 432 6.53 27.71 -4.02
C ASP A 432 7.34 26.75 -3.10
N PRO A 433 8.36 26.05 -3.63
CA PRO A 433 9.22 25.16 -2.84
C PRO A 433 9.84 25.86 -1.61
N GLU A 434 10.33 27.10 -1.77
CA GLU A 434 10.96 27.83 -0.67
C GLU A 434 9.98 28.15 0.46
N ALA A 435 8.71 28.44 0.13
CA ALA A 435 7.67 28.65 1.12
C ALA A 435 7.38 27.38 1.92
N ILE A 436 7.35 26.21 1.26
CA ILE A 436 7.18 24.91 1.94
C ILE A 436 8.32 24.67 2.91
N LEU A 437 9.56 24.87 2.47
CA LEU A 437 10.74 24.70 3.32
C LEU A 437 10.73 25.67 4.52
N ALA A 438 10.29 26.90 4.32
CA ALA A 438 10.18 27.89 5.40
C ALA A 438 9.17 27.48 6.48
N GLU A 439 8.02 26.90 6.09
CA GLU A 439 7.02 26.39 7.02
C GLU A 439 7.55 25.21 7.86
N ILE A 440 8.30 24.30 7.25
CA ILE A 440 8.94 23.17 7.98
C ILE A 440 10.03 23.71 8.90
N ALA A 441 10.85 24.65 8.39
CA ALA A 441 11.95 25.26 9.15
C ALA A 441 11.47 25.98 10.40
N ALA A 442 10.34 26.71 10.31
CA ALA A 442 9.74 27.38 11.47
C ALA A 442 9.47 26.42 12.63
N GLY A 443 9.03 25.18 12.33
CA GLY A 443 8.86 24.14 13.33
C GLY A 443 10.20 23.67 13.94
N ALA A 444 11.23 23.46 13.12
CA ALA A 444 12.54 23.08 13.58
C ALA A 444 13.21 24.18 14.43
N GLU A 445 13.07 25.44 14.03
CA GLU A 445 13.56 26.61 14.76
C GLU A 445 12.85 26.77 16.12
N SER A 446 11.52 26.53 16.17
CA SER A 446 10.76 26.55 17.42
C SER A 446 11.20 25.47 18.40
N ALA A 447 11.77 24.36 17.89
CA ALA A 447 12.34 23.28 18.68
C ALA A 447 13.83 23.50 19.05
N GLY A 448 14.40 24.68 18.71
CA GLY A 448 15.75 25.10 19.12
C GLY A 448 16.85 24.91 18.08
N MET A 449 16.55 24.38 16.89
CA MET A 449 17.54 24.24 15.82
C MET A 449 17.78 25.57 15.11
N ARG A 450 18.98 25.80 14.56
CA ARG A 450 19.34 27.07 13.93
C ARG A 450 19.81 26.86 12.49
N ARG A 451 19.40 27.78 11.60
CA ARG A 451 19.92 27.79 10.21
C ARG A 451 21.43 27.96 10.18
N GLY A 452 22.12 27.13 9.39
CA GLY A 452 23.58 27.09 9.33
C GLY A 452 24.26 26.36 10.48
N ASP A 453 23.50 26.03 11.54
CA ASP A 453 23.97 25.25 12.70
C ASP A 453 22.96 24.13 12.99
N GLY A 454 23.09 23.04 12.22
CA GLY A 454 22.21 21.88 12.28
C GLY A 454 20.98 21.94 11.36
N LEU A 455 20.47 23.11 10.97
CA LEU A 455 19.36 23.26 10.02
C LEU A 455 19.84 23.81 8.68
N HIS A 456 19.63 23.02 7.62
CA HIS A 456 20.00 23.37 6.27
C HIS A 456 18.76 23.39 5.37
N LEU A 457 18.59 24.43 4.54
CA LEU A 457 17.53 24.54 3.55
C LEU A 457 18.17 24.44 2.17
N VAL A 458 17.92 23.36 1.46
CA VAL A 458 18.51 23.06 0.15
C VAL A 458 17.38 22.59 -0.78
N PRO A 459 16.77 23.48 -1.56
CA PRO A 459 15.59 23.13 -2.38
C PRO A 459 15.86 21.98 -3.34
N ASP A 460 16.99 21.97 -4.04
CA ASP A 460 17.37 20.86 -4.92
C ASP A 460 17.63 19.59 -4.12
N ARG A 461 16.81 18.57 -4.34
CA ARG A 461 16.86 17.32 -3.57
C ARG A 461 18.15 16.55 -3.73
N ARG A 462 18.75 16.54 -4.91
CA ARG A 462 20.04 15.88 -5.14
C ARG A 462 21.14 16.58 -4.33
N GLN A 463 21.19 17.89 -4.37
CA GLN A 463 22.15 18.67 -3.58
C GLN A 463 21.91 18.53 -2.07
N ALA A 464 20.64 18.38 -1.65
CA ALA A 464 20.29 18.13 -0.26
C ALA A 464 20.83 16.78 0.22
N ILE A 465 20.68 15.72 -0.57
CA ILE A 465 21.24 14.39 -0.31
C ILE A 465 22.76 14.47 -0.21
N ALA A 466 23.42 15.09 -1.19
CA ALA A 466 24.87 15.31 -1.16
C ALA A 466 25.31 16.12 0.08
N THR A 467 24.51 17.10 0.52
CA THR A 467 24.78 17.89 1.70
C THR A 467 24.65 17.04 2.97
N ALA A 468 23.58 16.24 3.09
CA ALA A 468 23.39 15.32 4.20
C ALA A 468 24.58 14.34 4.34
N PHE A 469 25.06 13.79 3.22
CA PHE A 469 26.23 12.89 3.22
C PHE A 469 27.55 13.58 3.60
N ARG A 470 27.76 14.83 3.13
CA ARG A 470 28.98 15.59 3.48
C ARG A 470 29.08 15.96 4.96
N ILE A 471 27.96 16.21 5.63
CA ILE A 471 27.93 16.54 7.05
C ILE A 471 27.89 15.30 7.95
N ALA A 472 27.63 14.11 7.37
CA ALA A 472 27.56 12.86 8.12
C ALA A 472 28.93 12.44 8.66
N ARG A 473 28.95 11.92 9.88
CA ARG A 473 30.13 11.43 10.58
C ARG A 473 30.08 9.90 10.71
N PRO A 474 31.24 9.26 10.92
CA PRO A 474 31.27 7.82 11.18
C PRO A 474 30.30 7.43 12.31
N GLY A 475 29.53 6.37 12.11
CA GLY A 475 28.55 5.87 13.07
C GLY A 475 27.18 6.57 13.03
N GLU A 476 27.04 7.73 12.37
CA GLU A 476 25.75 8.41 12.20
C GLU A 476 24.85 7.69 11.18
N ILE A 477 23.56 7.99 11.20
CA ILE A 477 22.59 7.49 10.20
C ILE A 477 21.92 8.68 9.53
N VAL A 478 21.97 8.71 8.20
CA VAL A 478 21.24 9.66 7.34
C VAL A 478 19.94 9.01 6.90
N LEU A 479 18.80 9.59 7.27
CA LEU A 479 17.48 9.23 6.81
C LEU A 479 17.09 10.14 5.64
N LEU A 480 16.84 9.56 4.46
CA LEU A 480 16.24 10.19 3.30
C LEU A 480 14.74 9.86 3.31
N ALA A 481 13.90 10.82 3.75
CA ALA A 481 12.48 10.58 3.95
C ALA A 481 11.59 11.35 2.94
N GLY A 482 10.35 10.88 2.78
CA GLY A 482 9.30 11.47 1.95
C GLY A 482 9.14 10.77 0.60
N LYS A 483 10.17 10.64 -0.21
CA LYS A 483 10.09 10.06 -1.56
C LYS A 483 10.05 8.54 -1.57
N GLY A 484 10.79 7.87 -0.69
CA GLY A 484 10.79 6.41 -0.62
C GLY A 484 10.94 5.75 -1.99
N HIS A 485 9.89 5.05 -2.44
CA HIS A 485 9.82 4.31 -3.70
C HIS A 485 9.29 5.13 -4.89
N GLU A 486 8.91 6.38 -4.71
CA GLU A 486 8.33 7.19 -5.77
C GLU A 486 9.31 7.45 -6.92
N ARG A 487 8.83 7.38 -8.15
CA ARG A 487 9.64 7.43 -9.36
C ARG A 487 9.66 8.80 -10.04
N SER A 488 9.18 9.84 -9.39
CA SER A 488 9.24 11.22 -9.89
C SER A 488 9.15 12.24 -8.78
N ILE A 489 9.61 13.46 -9.06
CA ILE A 489 9.32 14.69 -8.32
C ILE A 489 8.41 15.55 -9.19
N GLU A 490 7.36 16.14 -8.61
CA GLU A 490 6.38 16.99 -9.28
C GLU A 490 6.58 18.46 -8.87
N VAL A 491 6.97 19.30 -9.82
CA VAL A 491 7.22 20.73 -9.61
C VAL A 491 6.59 21.52 -10.75
N ALA A 492 5.77 22.53 -10.42
CA ALA A 492 5.13 23.42 -11.40
C ALA A 492 4.36 22.67 -12.52
N GLY A 493 3.76 21.52 -12.20
CA GLY A 493 3.04 20.67 -13.15
C GLY A 493 3.93 19.78 -14.03
N GLU A 494 5.24 19.88 -13.91
CA GLU A 494 6.20 18.98 -14.58
C GLU A 494 6.54 17.80 -13.69
N ARG A 495 6.70 16.62 -14.29
CA ARG A 495 7.13 15.39 -13.61
C ARG A 495 8.56 15.07 -14.02
N ILE A 496 9.46 15.21 -13.08
CA ILE A 496 10.88 14.93 -13.24
C ILE A 496 11.12 13.47 -12.80
N PRO A 497 11.66 12.58 -13.66
CA PRO A 497 12.02 11.22 -13.25
C PRO A 497 12.96 11.24 -12.03
N TRP A 498 12.69 10.36 -11.06
CA TRP A 498 13.42 10.28 -9.81
C TRP A 498 13.51 8.83 -9.31
N ASP A 499 14.62 8.51 -8.67
CA ASP A 499 14.82 7.28 -7.93
C ASP A 499 15.73 7.58 -6.74
N GLU A 500 15.13 7.68 -5.55
CA GLU A 500 15.83 8.09 -4.33
C GLU A 500 17.03 7.21 -4.02
N ALA A 501 16.87 5.89 -4.13
CA ALA A 501 17.94 4.94 -3.85
C ALA A 501 19.08 5.02 -4.89
N ALA A 502 18.74 5.21 -6.17
CA ALA A 502 19.74 5.39 -7.23
C ALA A 502 20.53 6.70 -7.03
N VAL A 503 19.83 7.81 -6.77
CA VAL A 503 20.46 9.10 -6.49
C VAL A 503 21.37 9.02 -5.26
N ALA A 504 20.91 8.35 -4.18
CA ALA A 504 21.75 8.16 -3.00
C ALA A 504 23.04 7.40 -3.33
N ARG A 505 22.99 6.34 -4.14
CA ARG A 505 24.18 5.59 -4.58
C ARG A 505 25.11 6.45 -5.45
N GLU A 506 24.55 7.25 -6.36
CA GLU A 506 25.31 8.17 -7.21
C GLU A 506 26.05 9.24 -6.39
N GLU A 507 25.37 9.85 -5.41
CA GLU A 507 25.99 10.85 -4.55
C GLU A 507 27.04 10.24 -3.60
N LEU A 508 26.86 9.01 -3.11
CA LEU A 508 27.90 8.28 -2.39
C LEU A 508 29.10 8.00 -3.29
N ALA A 509 28.87 7.57 -4.53
CA ALA A 509 29.94 7.35 -5.49
C ALA A 509 30.72 8.64 -5.84
N ALA A 510 30.04 9.78 -5.96
CA ALA A 510 30.67 11.09 -6.16
C ALA A 510 31.55 11.52 -4.97
N LEU A 511 31.26 11.02 -3.77
CA LEU A 511 32.09 11.21 -2.56
C LEU A 511 33.20 10.16 -2.41
N GLY A 512 33.35 9.24 -3.37
CA GLY A 512 34.39 8.21 -3.40
C GLY A 512 34.01 6.88 -2.74
N TRP A 513 32.72 6.68 -2.37
CA TRP A 513 32.22 5.42 -1.83
C TRP A 513 31.63 4.56 -2.96
N GLY A 514 31.81 3.24 -2.92
CA GLY A 514 31.24 2.33 -3.94
C GLY A 514 32.12 2.07 -5.17
N ALA A 515 33.28 2.67 -5.27
CA ALA A 515 34.28 2.39 -6.31
C ALA A 515 35.30 1.34 -5.86
N GLY A 516 34.83 0.20 -5.33
CA GLY A 516 35.69 -0.97 -5.12
C GLY A 516 35.64 -1.88 -6.35
N PRO A 517 36.75 -2.52 -6.78
CA PRO A 517 36.72 -3.43 -7.91
C PRO A 517 35.80 -4.61 -7.58
N ALA A 518 34.95 -4.96 -8.54
CA ALA A 518 34.25 -6.23 -8.50
C ALA A 518 35.29 -7.34 -8.31
N ARG A 519 35.30 -7.97 -7.15
CA ARG A 519 36.04 -9.20 -6.88
C ARG A 519 35.11 -10.40 -7.03
#